data_e7012ff772453999a82d775dab30b858
#
_entry.id   e7012ff772453999a82d775dab30b858
#
_cell.length_a   1.000
_cell.length_b   1.000
_cell.length_c   1.000
_cell.angle_alpha   90.00
_cell.angle_beta   90.00
_cell.angle_gamma   90.00
#
_symmetry.space_group_name_H-M   'P 1'
#
loop_
_entity.id
_entity.type
_entity.pdbx_description
1 polymer ?
#
loop_
_entity_poly.entity_id
_entity_poly.type
_entity_poly.pdbx_seq_one_letter_code
_entity_poly.pdbx_strand_id
1 'polypeptide(L)'
;MVFSSIIFLLYFLPVFLVLYFIFPTRWKNEVALAGSCFFYAWGAPEFFFVVLTSLILDFYLVHLFSNSKGRLRKQLFWAAIILNVLMLLLAKYLNFFVGNINELLNIFGGKTFSWKNILLPIGVSFITFQKLSYVIDCYREKVKPLERLRDYMLYILLFPQLIAGPIVRFNEVATQLINRSNQDNIDYKISGLFRFIIGLSKKVLIANVLGGVVEEIFALPVNELNTGVAWIGIVAYSLQIYFDF
;
A
#
# COMPACT_ATOMS: atom_id res chain seq x y z
N MET A 1 -11.93 0.20 -1.33
CA MET A 1 -12.36 -1.02 -2.07
C MET A 1 -11.48 -2.17 -1.61
N VAL A 2 -12.04 -3.33 -1.27
CA VAL A 2 -11.28 -4.51 -0.84
C VAL A 2 -11.23 -5.51 -2.00
N PHE A 3 -10.10 -6.22 -2.20
CA PHE A 3 -9.91 -7.15 -3.33
C PHE A 3 -10.91 -8.32 -3.35
N SER A 4 -11.42 -8.74 -2.21
CA SER A 4 -12.45 -9.79 -2.10
C SER A 4 -13.88 -9.28 -2.21
N SER A 5 -14.10 -7.98 -2.42
CA SER A 5 -15.45 -7.42 -2.55
C SER A 5 -16.06 -7.73 -3.92
N ILE A 6 -17.37 -7.92 -3.94
CA ILE A 6 -18.14 -8.13 -5.16
C ILE A 6 -17.94 -6.96 -6.15
N ILE A 7 -17.89 -5.73 -5.65
CA ILE A 7 -17.67 -4.53 -6.46
C ILE A 7 -16.31 -4.58 -7.17
N PHE A 8 -15.27 -5.04 -6.48
CA PHE A 8 -13.95 -5.20 -7.10
C PHE A 8 -13.96 -6.31 -8.16
N LEU A 9 -14.48 -7.48 -7.82
CA LEU A 9 -14.39 -8.69 -8.64
C LEU A 9 -15.28 -8.65 -9.89
N LEU A 10 -16.50 -8.11 -9.76
CA LEU A 10 -17.50 -8.15 -10.84
C LEU A 10 -17.58 -6.85 -11.65
N TYR A 11 -17.12 -5.73 -11.11
CA TYR A 11 -17.20 -4.44 -11.80
C TYR A 11 -15.82 -3.87 -12.11
N PHE A 12 -15.03 -3.58 -11.09
CA PHE A 12 -13.75 -2.90 -11.31
C PHE A 12 -12.78 -3.75 -12.12
N LEU A 13 -12.51 -4.99 -11.70
CA LEU A 13 -11.51 -5.85 -12.32
C LEU A 13 -11.84 -6.21 -13.77
N PRO A 14 -13.08 -6.63 -14.14
CA PRO A 14 -13.43 -6.89 -15.53
C PRO A 14 -13.32 -5.64 -16.41
N VAL A 15 -13.84 -4.50 -15.96
CA VAL A 15 -13.74 -3.23 -16.72
C VAL A 15 -12.29 -2.84 -16.91
N PHE A 16 -11.48 -2.91 -15.86
CA PHE A 16 -10.05 -2.63 -15.93
C PHE A 16 -9.34 -3.56 -16.93
N LEU A 17 -9.58 -4.86 -16.87
CA LEU A 17 -8.97 -5.84 -17.78
C LEU A 17 -9.39 -5.61 -19.24
N VAL A 18 -10.67 -5.35 -19.48
CA VAL A 18 -11.20 -5.02 -20.82
C VAL A 18 -10.46 -3.78 -21.37
N LEU A 19 -10.40 -2.71 -20.61
CA LEU A 19 -9.67 -1.50 -21.01
C LEU A 19 -8.18 -1.80 -21.25
N TYR A 20 -7.54 -2.52 -20.34
CA TYR A 20 -6.12 -2.85 -20.42
C TYR A 20 -5.77 -3.68 -21.67
N PHE A 21 -6.64 -4.59 -22.10
CA PHE A 21 -6.41 -5.43 -23.27
C PHE A 21 -6.84 -4.78 -24.60
N ILE A 22 -7.83 -3.90 -24.59
CA ILE A 22 -8.26 -3.15 -25.79
C ILE A 22 -7.21 -2.12 -26.21
N PHE A 23 -6.59 -1.44 -25.25
CA PHE A 23 -5.60 -0.40 -25.55
C PHE A 23 -4.30 -0.99 -26.08
N PRO A 24 -3.64 -0.33 -27.07
CA PRO A 24 -2.36 -0.76 -27.62
C PRO A 24 -1.25 -0.71 -26.56
N THR A 25 -0.20 -1.50 -26.73
CA THR A 25 0.89 -1.70 -25.78
C THR A 25 1.50 -0.39 -25.24
N ARG A 26 1.56 0.63 -26.08
CA ARG A 26 2.08 1.96 -25.69
C ARG A 26 1.25 2.67 -24.61
N TRP A 27 -0.04 2.34 -24.47
CA TRP A 27 -0.97 2.94 -23.51
C TRP A 27 -1.25 2.06 -22.29
N LYS A 28 -0.71 0.84 -22.24
CA LYS A 28 -0.98 -0.10 -21.12
C LYS A 28 -0.53 0.45 -19.77
N ASN A 29 0.57 1.20 -19.73
CA ASN A 29 1.03 1.81 -18.48
C ASN A 29 0.12 2.94 -18.02
N GLU A 30 -0.38 3.74 -18.94
CA GLU A 30 -1.34 4.81 -18.66
C GLU A 30 -2.66 4.26 -18.16
N VAL A 31 -3.18 3.20 -18.80
CA VAL A 31 -4.41 2.51 -18.34
C VAL A 31 -4.20 1.91 -16.96
N ALA A 32 -3.05 1.25 -16.72
CA ALA A 32 -2.72 0.69 -15.42
C ALA A 32 -2.60 1.77 -14.33
N LEU A 33 -1.98 2.91 -14.64
CA LEU A 33 -1.86 4.04 -13.73
C LEU A 33 -3.23 4.67 -13.46
N ALA A 34 -4.04 4.93 -14.49
CA ALA A 34 -5.37 5.51 -14.32
C ALA A 34 -6.28 4.60 -13.48
N GLY A 35 -6.29 3.28 -13.77
CA GLY A 35 -7.04 2.31 -12.96
C GLY A 35 -6.56 2.25 -11.51
N SER A 36 -5.26 2.34 -11.28
CA SER A 36 -4.68 2.35 -9.93
C SER A 36 -5.02 3.63 -9.16
N CYS A 37 -4.95 4.79 -9.82
CA CYS A 37 -5.37 6.06 -9.24
C CYS A 37 -6.86 6.04 -8.88
N PHE A 38 -7.71 5.52 -9.76
CA PHE A 38 -9.13 5.37 -9.49
C PHE A 38 -9.39 4.43 -8.30
N PHE A 39 -8.71 3.28 -8.26
CA PHE A 39 -8.82 2.32 -7.16
C PHE A 39 -8.44 2.95 -5.82
N TYR A 40 -7.33 3.70 -5.79
CA TYR A 40 -6.87 4.37 -4.58
C TYR A 40 -7.79 5.52 -4.16
N ALA A 41 -8.21 6.37 -5.10
CA ALA A 41 -9.14 7.46 -4.84
C ALA A 41 -10.49 6.96 -4.31
N TRP A 42 -10.97 5.81 -4.81
CA TRP A 42 -12.18 5.17 -4.28
C TRP A 42 -12.00 4.68 -2.84
N GLY A 43 -10.83 4.12 -2.53
CA GLY A 43 -10.53 3.53 -1.21
C GLY A 43 -10.17 4.56 -0.13
N ALA A 44 -9.56 5.68 -0.52
CA ALA A 44 -9.06 6.71 0.39
C ALA A 44 -9.10 8.11 -0.26
N PRO A 45 -10.30 8.66 -0.55
CA PRO A 45 -10.44 9.90 -1.31
C PRO A 45 -9.78 11.11 -0.63
N GLU A 46 -9.87 11.21 0.69
CA GLU A 46 -9.30 12.31 1.48
C GLU A 46 -7.76 12.35 1.41
N PHE A 47 -7.13 11.19 1.24
CA PHE A 47 -5.66 11.06 1.20
C PHE A 47 -5.08 10.99 -0.21
N PHE A 48 -5.92 10.87 -1.23
CA PHE A 48 -5.46 10.72 -2.61
C PHE A 48 -4.50 11.84 -3.03
N PHE A 49 -4.88 13.09 -2.80
CA PHE A 49 -4.04 14.24 -3.15
C PHE A 49 -2.77 14.34 -2.29
N VAL A 50 -2.84 13.96 -1.01
CA VAL A 50 -1.67 13.93 -0.11
C VAL A 50 -0.64 12.93 -0.62
N VAL A 51 -1.08 11.72 -1.00
CA VAL A 51 -0.22 10.69 -1.56
C VAL A 51 0.36 11.12 -2.90
N LEU A 52 -0.45 11.66 -3.82
CA LEU A 52 0.05 12.19 -5.09
C LEU A 52 1.13 13.26 -4.91
N THR A 53 0.88 14.24 -4.05
CA THR A 53 1.85 15.30 -3.74
C THR A 53 3.14 14.70 -3.17
N SER A 54 3.03 13.73 -2.25
CA SER A 54 4.20 13.07 -1.69
C SER A 54 5.01 12.29 -2.72
N LEU A 55 4.36 11.66 -3.71
CA LEU A 55 5.04 10.97 -4.81
C LEU A 55 5.79 11.94 -5.72
N ILE A 56 5.16 13.08 -6.03
CA ILE A 56 5.80 14.13 -6.83
C ILE A 56 7.04 14.68 -6.12
N LEU A 57 6.92 14.99 -4.82
CA LEU A 57 8.05 15.49 -4.02
C LEU A 57 9.20 14.48 -3.95
N ASP A 58 8.90 13.21 -3.70
CA ASP A 58 9.93 12.16 -3.68
C ASP A 58 10.62 11.99 -5.02
N PHE A 59 9.87 11.98 -6.13
CA PHE A 59 10.44 11.88 -7.46
C PHE A 59 11.46 12.99 -7.71
N TYR A 60 11.12 14.23 -7.40
CA TYR A 60 12.04 15.35 -7.57
C TYR A 60 13.22 15.30 -6.59
N LEU A 61 13.01 14.93 -5.33
CA LEU A 61 14.10 14.77 -4.36
C LEU A 61 15.10 13.69 -4.79
N VAL A 62 14.61 12.56 -5.32
CA VAL A 62 15.46 11.49 -5.85
C VAL A 62 16.29 12.00 -7.02
N HIS A 63 15.70 12.74 -7.95
CA HIS A 63 16.44 13.33 -9.09
C HIS A 63 17.48 14.35 -8.62
N LEU A 64 17.11 15.22 -7.68
CA LEU A 64 18.01 16.24 -7.14
C LEU A 64 19.21 15.60 -6.43
N PHE A 65 19.01 14.62 -5.55
CA PHE A 65 20.16 14.01 -4.86
C PHE A 65 20.98 13.12 -5.79
N SER A 66 20.38 12.48 -6.80
CA SER A 66 21.12 11.66 -7.75
C SER A 66 22.06 12.49 -8.64
N ASN A 67 21.70 13.74 -8.92
CA ASN A 67 22.51 14.67 -9.70
C ASN A 67 23.45 15.53 -8.81
N SER A 68 23.37 15.41 -7.49
CA SER A 68 24.16 16.17 -6.54
C SER A 68 25.34 15.36 -5.99
N LYS A 69 26.36 16.04 -5.44
CA LYS A 69 27.52 15.40 -4.83
C LYS A 69 27.75 15.88 -3.38
N GLY A 70 28.53 15.11 -2.64
CA GLY A 70 29.01 15.49 -1.33
C GLY A 70 27.90 15.74 -0.30
N ARG A 71 27.97 16.86 0.44
CA ARG A 71 27.07 17.20 1.53
C ARG A 71 25.62 17.41 1.06
N LEU A 72 25.43 18.04 -0.09
CA LEU A 72 24.10 18.31 -0.64
C LEU A 72 23.35 17.01 -0.97
N ARG A 73 24.03 16.03 -1.59
CA ARG A 73 23.45 14.71 -1.85
C ARG A 73 22.92 14.06 -0.57
N LYS A 74 23.71 14.10 0.49
CA LYS A 74 23.33 13.54 1.80
C LYS A 74 22.15 14.28 2.43
N GLN A 75 22.13 15.61 2.34
CA GLN A 75 21.01 16.41 2.89
C GLN A 75 19.69 16.13 2.17
N LEU A 76 19.69 16.08 0.82
CA LEU A 76 18.52 15.78 0.02
C LEU A 76 18.01 14.34 0.24
N PHE A 77 18.92 13.38 0.40
CA PHE A 77 18.55 12.00 0.78
C PHE A 77 17.83 11.97 2.12
N TRP A 78 18.39 12.62 3.16
CA TRP A 78 17.74 12.67 4.47
C TRP A 78 16.42 13.44 4.43
N ALA A 79 16.30 14.47 3.61
CA ALA A 79 15.03 15.17 3.40
C ALA A 79 13.95 14.23 2.83
N ALA A 80 14.29 13.38 1.84
CA ALA A 80 13.38 12.38 1.32
C ALA A 80 12.97 11.34 2.36
N ILE A 81 13.93 10.85 3.18
CA ILE A 81 13.62 9.91 4.28
C ILE A 81 12.68 10.55 5.29
N ILE A 82 13.01 11.77 5.76
CA ILE A 82 12.21 12.49 6.75
C ILE A 82 10.80 12.77 6.23
N LEU A 83 10.64 13.18 4.97
CA LEU A 83 9.35 13.41 4.34
C LEU A 83 8.47 12.16 4.39
N ASN A 84 9.03 11.00 4.03
CA ASN A 84 8.31 9.74 4.03
C ASN A 84 7.92 9.27 5.43
N VAL A 85 8.85 9.34 6.37
CA VAL A 85 8.61 8.97 7.77
C VAL A 85 7.59 9.91 8.40
N LEU A 86 7.70 11.23 8.16
CA LEU A 86 6.75 12.22 8.66
C LEU A 86 5.35 11.98 8.13
N MET A 87 5.20 11.70 6.82
CA MET A 87 3.91 11.35 6.22
C MET A 87 3.28 10.14 6.91
N LEU A 88 4.07 9.08 7.18
CA LEU A 88 3.60 7.89 7.88
C LEU A 88 3.20 8.19 9.32
N LEU A 89 4.01 8.98 10.04
CA LEU A 89 3.73 9.37 11.41
C LEU A 89 2.44 10.20 11.50
N LEU A 90 2.25 11.17 10.63
CA LEU A 90 1.03 11.97 10.57
C LEU A 90 -0.18 11.12 10.23
N ALA A 91 -0.09 10.26 9.22
CA ALA A 91 -1.21 9.43 8.81
C ALA A 91 -1.63 8.39 9.88
N LYS A 92 -0.67 7.83 10.62
CA LYS A 92 -0.91 6.70 11.54
C LYS A 92 -1.08 7.12 13.00
N TYR A 93 -0.31 8.11 13.45
CA TYR A 93 -0.18 8.42 14.88
C TYR A 93 -0.71 9.80 15.28
N LEU A 94 -1.19 10.62 14.33
CA LEU A 94 -1.66 11.97 14.67
C LEU A 94 -2.83 11.95 15.67
N ASN A 95 -3.81 11.05 15.47
CA ASN A 95 -4.92 10.89 16.42
C ASN A 95 -4.44 10.52 17.82
N PHE A 96 -3.45 9.63 17.92
CA PHE A 96 -2.85 9.23 19.19
C PHE A 96 -2.15 10.41 19.88
N PHE A 97 -1.35 11.19 19.15
CA PHE A 97 -0.67 12.35 19.73
C PHE A 97 -1.65 13.42 20.19
N VAL A 98 -2.66 13.73 19.37
CA VAL A 98 -3.68 14.73 19.75
C VAL A 98 -4.50 14.26 20.96
N GLY A 99 -4.86 12.98 21.02
CA GLY A 99 -5.53 12.38 22.17
C GLY A 99 -4.75 12.56 23.46
N ASN A 100 -3.46 12.14 23.46
CA ASN A 100 -2.60 12.28 24.65
C ASN A 100 -2.36 13.74 25.05
N ILE A 101 -2.19 14.66 24.07
CA ILE A 101 -2.04 16.09 24.37
C ILE A 101 -3.34 16.62 25.01
N ASN A 102 -4.51 16.23 24.54
CA ASN A 102 -5.78 16.63 25.11
C ASN A 102 -5.96 16.10 26.56
N GLU A 103 -5.55 14.86 26.81
CA GLU A 103 -5.55 14.31 28.18
C GLU A 103 -4.64 15.09 29.12
N LEU A 104 -3.41 15.41 28.67
CA LEU A 104 -2.49 16.23 29.44
C LEU A 104 -3.08 17.63 29.72
N LEU A 105 -3.65 18.28 28.69
CA LEU A 105 -4.28 19.58 28.86
C LEU A 105 -5.44 19.54 29.86
N ASN A 106 -6.25 18.48 29.84
CA ASN A 106 -7.33 18.30 30.83
C ASN A 106 -6.80 18.21 32.27
N ILE A 107 -5.70 17.45 32.48
CA ILE A 107 -5.06 17.32 33.81
C ILE A 107 -4.60 18.68 34.34
N PHE A 108 -4.06 19.55 33.46
CA PHE A 108 -3.60 20.89 33.83
C PHE A 108 -4.67 22.00 33.74
N GLY A 109 -5.94 21.64 33.51
CA GLY A 109 -7.05 22.61 33.40
C GLY A 109 -7.03 23.47 32.13
N GLY A 110 -6.28 23.06 31.12
CA GLY A 110 -6.18 23.75 29.81
C GLY A 110 -7.35 23.43 28.87
N LYS A 111 -7.50 24.24 27.84
CA LYS A 111 -8.50 24.00 26.77
C LYS A 111 -8.05 22.88 25.85
N THR A 112 -8.91 21.89 25.63
CA THR A 112 -8.67 20.80 24.68
C THR A 112 -8.85 21.25 23.23
N PHE A 113 -8.12 20.63 22.32
CA PHE A 113 -8.29 20.83 20.87
C PHE A 113 -9.50 20.04 20.39
N SER A 114 -10.41 20.70 19.67
CA SER A 114 -11.43 20.00 18.89
C SER A 114 -10.76 19.31 17.70
N TRP A 115 -10.75 17.97 17.71
CA TRP A 115 -10.09 17.17 16.69
C TRP A 115 -11.04 16.18 16.05
N LYS A 116 -11.11 16.16 14.71
CA LYS A 116 -11.82 15.13 13.97
C LYS A 116 -10.84 13.99 13.69
N ASN A 117 -11.15 12.80 14.18
CA ASN A 117 -10.31 11.62 13.94
C ASN A 117 -10.08 11.38 12.44
N ILE A 118 -8.82 11.27 12.07
CA ILE A 118 -8.39 10.94 10.73
C ILE A 118 -8.43 9.42 10.59
N LEU A 119 -9.17 8.90 9.63
CA LEU A 119 -9.17 7.48 9.31
C LEU A 119 -7.83 7.10 8.66
N LEU A 120 -7.25 5.97 9.07
CA LEU A 120 -6.00 5.50 8.51
C LEU A 120 -6.16 5.20 7.00
N PRO A 121 -5.36 5.84 6.13
CA PRO A 121 -5.45 5.60 4.69
C PRO A 121 -5.04 4.17 4.35
N ILE A 122 -5.82 3.53 3.49
CA ILE A 122 -5.53 2.17 3.02
C ILE A 122 -4.14 2.14 2.36
N GLY A 123 -3.30 1.19 2.77
CA GLY A 123 -1.99 0.96 2.16
C GLY A 123 -0.91 2.02 2.47
N VAL A 124 -1.15 3.03 3.33
CA VAL A 124 -0.17 4.10 3.59
C VAL A 124 1.19 3.57 4.04
N SER A 125 1.21 2.53 4.86
CA SER A 125 2.46 1.90 5.31
C SER A 125 3.20 1.22 4.16
N PHE A 126 2.49 0.48 3.31
CA PHE A 126 3.07 -0.18 2.12
C PHE A 126 3.61 0.84 1.12
N ILE A 127 2.83 1.89 0.82
CA ILE A 127 3.27 3.01 -0.02
C ILE A 127 4.56 3.62 0.54
N THR A 128 4.59 3.91 1.84
CA THR A 128 5.77 4.54 2.46
C THR A 128 6.98 3.62 2.42
N PHE A 129 6.84 2.33 2.71
CA PHE A 129 7.96 1.39 2.66
C PHE A 129 8.47 1.14 1.24
N GLN A 130 7.60 1.09 0.23
CA GLN A 130 8.02 1.03 -1.18
C GLN A 130 8.81 2.28 -1.58
N LYS A 131 8.32 3.47 -1.22
CA LYS A 131 9.00 4.75 -1.47
C LYS A 131 10.37 4.79 -0.81
N LEU A 132 10.45 4.44 0.49
CA LEU A 132 11.70 4.36 1.25
C LEU A 132 12.69 3.37 0.62
N SER A 133 12.23 2.19 0.23
CA SER A 133 13.06 1.20 -0.44
C SER A 133 13.67 1.77 -1.73
N TYR A 134 12.84 2.42 -2.56
CA TYR A 134 13.29 3.05 -3.80
C TYR A 134 14.30 4.18 -3.56
N VAL A 135 14.01 5.09 -2.63
CA VAL A 135 14.89 6.21 -2.25
C VAL A 135 16.26 5.68 -1.79
N ILE A 136 16.26 4.64 -0.94
CA ILE A 136 17.49 4.03 -0.41
C ILE A 136 18.27 3.32 -1.53
N ASP A 137 17.60 2.58 -2.40
CA ASP A 137 18.26 1.85 -3.49
C ASP A 137 18.84 2.81 -4.54
N CYS A 138 18.18 3.93 -4.85
CA CYS A 138 18.73 5.01 -5.68
C CYS A 138 19.94 5.69 -5.02
N TYR A 139 19.87 5.97 -3.71
CA TYR A 139 20.99 6.58 -2.98
C TYR A 139 22.21 5.66 -2.94
N ARG A 140 22.01 4.35 -2.79
CA ARG A 140 23.04 3.31 -2.83
C ARG A 140 23.52 2.96 -4.25
N GLU A 141 22.99 3.63 -5.27
CA GLU A 141 23.31 3.39 -6.67
C GLU A 141 23.05 1.95 -7.16
N LYS A 142 22.17 1.21 -6.43
CA LYS A 142 21.75 -0.13 -6.85
C LYS A 142 20.81 -0.10 -8.05
N VAL A 143 20.02 0.97 -8.17
CA VAL A 143 19.10 1.22 -9.25
C VAL A 143 19.26 2.65 -9.75
N LYS A 144 19.04 2.85 -11.05
CA LYS A 144 18.96 4.20 -11.63
C LYS A 144 17.59 4.80 -11.36
N PRO A 145 17.50 6.10 -11.03
CA PRO A 145 16.22 6.79 -10.91
C PRO A 145 15.38 6.66 -12.18
N LEU A 146 14.08 6.47 -12.01
CA LEU A 146 13.12 6.48 -13.10
C LEU A 146 13.08 7.86 -13.74
N GLU A 147 13.20 7.93 -15.06
CA GLU A 147 13.24 9.20 -15.81
C GLU A 147 11.89 9.92 -15.85
N ARG A 148 10.78 9.17 -15.76
CA ARG A 148 9.43 9.71 -15.91
C ARG A 148 8.62 9.56 -14.62
N LEU A 149 8.02 10.65 -14.18
CA LEU A 149 7.15 10.67 -13.01
C LEU A 149 6.02 9.64 -13.10
N ARG A 150 5.42 9.45 -14.27
CA ARG A 150 4.34 8.48 -14.48
C ARG A 150 4.78 7.03 -14.18
N ASP A 151 6.01 6.67 -14.54
CA ASP A 151 6.52 5.32 -14.32
C ASP A 151 6.81 5.08 -12.82
N TYR A 152 7.28 6.12 -12.12
CA TYR A 152 7.42 6.11 -10.68
C TYR A 152 6.07 6.00 -9.97
N MET A 153 5.08 6.81 -10.37
CA MET A 153 3.72 6.74 -9.83
C MET A 153 3.09 5.37 -10.08
N LEU A 154 3.27 4.81 -11.30
CA LEU A 154 2.79 3.47 -11.61
C LEU A 154 3.43 2.40 -10.71
N TYR A 155 4.75 2.46 -10.49
CA TYR A 155 5.45 1.53 -9.61
C TYR A 155 4.89 1.56 -8.18
N ILE A 156 4.62 2.73 -7.64
CA ILE A 156 4.14 2.85 -6.25
C ILE A 156 2.63 2.58 -6.13
N LEU A 157 1.80 3.11 -7.05
CA LEU A 157 0.34 3.06 -6.94
C LEU A 157 -0.29 1.82 -7.56
N LEU A 158 0.47 0.94 -8.21
CA LEU A 158 -0.08 -0.21 -8.90
C LEU A 158 -0.98 -1.04 -7.97
N PHE A 159 -2.31 -1.02 -8.23
CA PHE A 159 -3.33 -1.47 -7.28
C PHE A 159 -3.14 -2.92 -6.78
N PRO A 160 -2.65 -3.91 -7.56
CA PRO A 160 -2.49 -5.27 -7.04
C PRO A 160 -1.48 -5.40 -5.90
N GLN A 161 -0.54 -4.48 -5.79
CA GLN A 161 0.50 -4.49 -4.74
C GLN A 161 0.31 -3.42 -3.66
N LEU A 162 -0.77 -2.59 -3.78
CA LEU A 162 -0.92 -1.38 -2.98
C LEU A 162 -1.35 -1.65 -1.53
N ILE A 163 -2.17 -2.69 -1.31
CA ILE A 163 -2.87 -2.88 -0.03
C ILE A 163 -2.17 -3.89 0.86
N ALA A 164 -1.76 -5.02 0.31
CA ALA A 164 -1.22 -6.15 1.06
C ALA A 164 -0.29 -7.01 0.20
N GLY A 165 0.52 -7.82 0.87
CA GLY A 165 1.45 -8.74 0.23
C GLY A 165 2.92 -8.36 0.47
N PRO A 166 3.87 -9.09 -0.10
CA PRO A 166 5.28 -8.76 0.00
C PRO A 166 5.57 -7.39 -0.62
N ILE A 167 6.44 -6.59 0.02
CA ILE A 167 6.89 -5.32 -0.55
C ILE A 167 7.73 -5.63 -1.78
N VAL A 168 7.21 -5.29 -2.94
CA VAL A 168 7.90 -5.50 -4.22
C VAL A 168 8.97 -4.44 -4.40
N ARG A 169 10.23 -4.86 -4.50
CA ARG A 169 11.35 -3.94 -4.73
C ARG A 169 11.39 -3.50 -6.19
N PHE A 170 11.82 -2.25 -6.40
CA PHE A 170 11.88 -1.69 -7.74
C PHE A 170 12.75 -2.50 -8.71
N ASN A 171 13.89 -3.03 -8.28
CA ASN A 171 14.77 -3.85 -9.11
C ASN A 171 14.11 -5.13 -9.64
N GLU A 172 13.10 -5.67 -8.95
CA GLU A 172 12.39 -6.89 -9.35
C GLU A 172 11.39 -6.63 -10.49
N VAL A 173 10.82 -5.42 -10.55
CA VAL A 173 9.77 -5.05 -11.51
C VAL A 173 10.21 -4.02 -12.56
N ALA A 174 11.38 -3.41 -12.40
CA ALA A 174 11.86 -2.33 -13.25
C ALA A 174 11.84 -2.69 -14.74
N THR A 175 12.34 -3.87 -15.10
CA THR A 175 12.39 -4.34 -16.49
C THR A 175 11.00 -4.55 -17.07
N GLN A 176 10.05 -5.05 -16.26
CA GLN A 176 8.67 -5.31 -16.69
C GLN A 176 7.83 -4.03 -16.81
N LEU A 177 8.14 -3.00 -16.02
CA LEU A 177 7.51 -1.69 -16.14
C LEU A 177 7.92 -0.96 -17.42
N ILE A 178 9.19 -1.11 -17.81
CA ILE A 178 9.75 -0.40 -18.98
C ILE A 178 9.49 -1.17 -20.29
N ASN A 179 9.66 -2.50 -20.27
CA ASN A 179 9.50 -3.33 -21.46
C ASN A 179 8.74 -4.63 -21.15
N ARG A 180 7.51 -4.73 -21.65
CA ARG A 180 6.61 -5.88 -21.46
C ARG A 180 6.54 -6.83 -22.66
N SER A 181 7.27 -6.55 -23.73
CA SER A 181 7.15 -7.27 -25.01
C SER A 181 7.35 -8.78 -24.89
N ASN A 182 8.23 -9.23 -23.99
CA ASN A 182 8.54 -10.64 -23.79
C ASN A 182 7.53 -11.40 -22.92
N GLN A 183 6.58 -10.70 -22.30
CA GLN A 183 5.62 -11.30 -21.34
C GLN A 183 4.17 -11.24 -21.82
N ASP A 184 3.90 -10.74 -23.02
CA ASP A 184 2.55 -10.67 -23.59
C ASP A 184 2.18 -11.99 -24.31
N ASN A 185 2.43 -13.13 -23.64
CA ASN A 185 2.08 -14.46 -24.09
C ASN A 185 0.81 -14.95 -23.38
N ILE A 186 0.02 -15.74 -24.09
CA ILE A 186 -1.23 -16.33 -23.58
C ILE A 186 -0.99 -17.22 -22.36
N ASP A 187 0.10 -17.98 -22.35
CA ASP A 187 0.45 -18.88 -21.24
C ASP A 187 0.71 -18.13 -19.93
N TYR A 188 1.39 -16.97 -20.01
CA TYR A 188 1.58 -16.09 -18.85
C TYR A 188 0.27 -15.51 -18.33
N LYS A 189 -0.67 -15.15 -19.24
CA LYS A 189 -1.98 -14.62 -18.87
C LYS A 189 -2.82 -15.69 -18.17
N ILE A 190 -2.84 -16.89 -18.72
CA ILE A 190 -3.55 -18.05 -18.13
C ILE A 190 -2.94 -18.41 -16.76
N SER A 191 -1.61 -18.52 -16.67
CA SER A 191 -0.93 -18.79 -15.41
C SER A 191 -1.20 -17.71 -14.36
N GLY A 192 -1.23 -16.43 -14.77
CA GLY A 192 -1.59 -15.30 -13.90
C GLY A 192 -3.03 -15.42 -13.38
N LEU A 193 -3.98 -15.77 -14.25
CA LEU A 193 -5.37 -15.98 -13.86
C LEU A 193 -5.53 -17.12 -12.85
N PHE A 194 -4.87 -18.25 -13.09
CA PHE A 194 -4.89 -19.37 -12.14
C PHE A 194 -4.31 -18.98 -10.78
N ARG A 195 -3.18 -18.28 -10.75
CA ARG A 195 -2.59 -17.77 -9.48
C ARG A 195 -3.53 -16.83 -8.75
N PHE A 196 -4.22 -15.95 -9.49
CA PHE A 196 -5.21 -15.05 -8.92
C PHE A 196 -6.38 -15.81 -8.31
N ILE A 197 -6.96 -16.80 -9.03
CA ILE A 197 -8.07 -17.62 -8.54
C ILE A 197 -7.67 -18.41 -7.29
N ILE A 198 -6.49 -19.04 -7.28
CA ILE A 198 -5.97 -19.77 -6.11
C ILE A 198 -5.79 -18.83 -4.92
N GLY A 199 -5.19 -17.65 -5.13
CA GLY A 199 -5.01 -16.64 -4.07
C GLY A 199 -6.35 -16.15 -3.51
N LEU A 200 -7.30 -15.82 -4.38
CA LEU A 200 -8.64 -15.41 -3.99
C LEU A 200 -9.39 -16.52 -3.22
N SER A 201 -9.26 -17.78 -3.65
CA SER A 201 -9.84 -18.93 -2.96
C SER A 201 -9.28 -19.08 -1.53
N LYS A 202 -7.97 -18.95 -1.36
CA LYS A 202 -7.34 -18.96 -0.02
C LYS A 202 -7.89 -17.83 0.85
N LYS A 203 -8.02 -16.62 0.31
CA LYS A 203 -8.58 -15.48 1.03
C LYS A 203 -10.04 -15.71 1.43
N VAL A 204 -10.89 -16.14 0.51
CA VAL A 204 -12.32 -16.23 0.74
C VAL A 204 -12.68 -17.48 1.55
N LEU A 205 -12.11 -18.64 1.21
CA LEU A 205 -12.52 -19.93 1.80
C LEU A 205 -11.77 -20.24 3.10
N ILE A 206 -10.60 -19.66 3.33
CA ILE A 206 -9.80 -19.96 4.52
C ILE A 206 -9.68 -18.71 5.42
N ALA A 207 -9.06 -17.64 4.93
CA ALA A 207 -8.75 -16.49 5.78
C ALA A 207 -10.01 -15.79 6.31
N ASN A 208 -11.03 -15.55 5.46
CA ASN A 208 -12.27 -14.90 5.90
C ASN A 208 -13.06 -15.77 6.88
N VAL A 209 -13.08 -17.10 6.68
CA VAL A 209 -13.76 -18.03 7.58
C VAL A 209 -13.07 -18.06 8.95
N LEU A 210 -11.74 -18.16 8.96
CA LEU A 210 -10.96 -18.07 10.20
C LEU A 210 -11.12 -16.71 10.88
N GLY A 211 -11.22 -15.63 10.11
CA GLY A 211 -11.47 -14.29 10.62
C GLY A 211 -12.75 -14.18 11.45
N GLY A 212 -13.85 -14.79 10.97
CA GLY A 212 -15.10 -14.86 11.73
C GLY A 212 -14.93 -15.56 13.09
N VAL A 213 -14.24 -16.70 13.10
CA VAL A 213 -13.95 -17.43 14.36
C VAL A 213 -13.10 -16.59 15.32
N VAL A 214 -12.09 -15.87 14.76
CA VAL A 214 -11.23 -14.98 15.56
C VAL A 214 -12.02 -13.84 16.19
N GLU A 215 -12.87 -13.18 15.40
CA GLU A 215 -13.73 -12.09 15.90
C GLU A 215 -14.66 -12.56 17.01
N GLU A 216 -15.29 -13.73 16.87
CA GLU A 216 -16.15 -14.31 17.91
C GLU A 216 -15.38 -14.61 19.19
N ILE A 217 -14.21 -15.25 19.09
CA ILE A 217 -13.39 -15.61 20.26
C ILE A 217 -12.87 -14.37 21.00
N PHE A 218 -12.35 -13.39 20.26
CA PHE A 218 -11.77 -12.18 20.87
C PHE A 218 -12.82 -11.17 21.35
N ALA A 219 -14.08 -11.34 20.97
CA ALA A 219 -15.20 -10.59 21.52
C ALA A 219 -15.71 -11.15 22.85
N LEU A 220 -15.29 -12.37 23.25
CA LEU A 220 -15.71 -12.98 24.52
C LEU A 220 -15.20 -12.17 25.73
N PRO A 221 -16.04 -12.02 26.79
CA PRO A 221 -15.58 -11.43 28.01
C PRO A 221 -14.47 -12.29 28.66
N VAL A 222 -13.56 -11.65 29.39
CA VAL A 222 -12.37 -12.31 29.97
C VAL A 222 -12.74 -13.52 30.89
N ASN A 223 -13.87 -13.47 31.54
CA ASN A 223 -14.37 -14.54 32.41
C ASN A 223 -14.85 -15.79 31.63
N GLU A 224 -15.17 -15.66 30.35
CA GLU A 224 -15.59 -16.77 29.49
C GLU A 224 -14.41 -17.31 28.65
N LEU A 225 -13.31 -16.57 28.60
CA LEU A 225 -12.10 -16.92 27.81
C LEU A 225 -11.24 -17.90 28.61
N ASN A 226 -11.48 -19.21 28.44
CA ASN A 226 -10.59 -20.23 28.98
C ASN A 226 -9.35 -20.43 28.13
N THR A 227 -8.31 -21.07 28.69
CA THR A 227 -7.02 -21.28 28.05
C THR A 227 -7.14 -22.01 26.69
N GLY A 228 -8.03 -22.99 26.57
CA GLY A 228 -8.23 -23.74 25.32
C GLY A 228 -8.81 -22.85 24.22
N VAL A 229 -9.84 -22.08 24.52
CA VAL A 229 -10.47 -21.12 23.58
C VAL A 229 -9.47 -20.04 23.17
N ALA A 230 -8.66 -19.52 24.11
CA ALA A 230 -7.62 -18.55 23.80
C ALA A 230 -6.58 -19.09 22.82
N TRP A 231 -6.12 -20.34 23.00
CA TRP A 231 -5.21 -20.98 22.06
C TRP A 231 -5.81 -21.21 20.68
N ILE A 232 -7.08 -21.62 20.60
CA ILE A 232 -7.80 -21.75 19.32
C ILE A 232 -7.85 -20.38 18.62
N GLY A 233 -8.19 -19.32 19.34
CA GLY A 233 -8.20 -17.96 18.80
C GLY A 233 -6.84 -17.52 18.24
N ILE A 234 -5.75 -17.75 18.97
CA ILE A 234 -4.39 -17.39 18.53
C ILE A 234 -3.97 -18.18 17.29
N VAL A 235 -4.22 -19.50 17.27
CA VAL A 235 -3.90 -20.33 16.10
C VAL A 235 -4.74 -19.93 14.89
N ALA A 236 -6.05 -19.74 15.07
CA ALA A 236 -6.93 -19.28 13.99
C ALA A 236 -6.47 -17.92 13.44
N TYR A 237 -6.11 -16.97 14.32
CA TYR A 237 -5.58 -15.66 13.91
C TYR A 237 -4.25 -15.77 13.14
N SER A 238 -3.35 -16.63 13.60
CA SER A 238 -2.08 -16.87 12.92
C SER A 238 -2.29 -17.44 11.51
N LEU A 239 -3.20 -18.41 11.36
CA LEU A 239 -3.55 -18.99 10.08
C LEU A 239 -4.30 -17.97 9.18
N GLN A 240 -5.20 -17.16 9.76
CA GLN A 240 -5.87 -16.07 9.04
C GLN A 240 -4.84 -15.13 8.42
N ILE A 241 -3.89 -14.63 9.21
CA ILE A 241 -2.83 -13.72 8.70
C ILE A 241 -2.01 -14.42 7.61
N TYR A 242 -1.63 -15.68 7.81
CA TYR A 242 -0.83 -16.43 6.84
C TYR A 242 -1.55 -16.54 5.48
N PHE A 243 -2.84 -16.87 5.47
CA PHE A 243 -3.60 -17.01 4.23
C PHE A 243 -4.09 -15.67 3.65
N ASP A 244 -4.10 -14.60 4.43
CA ASP A 244 -4.38 -13.23 3.96
C ASP A 244 -3.21 -12.63 3.20
N PHE A 245 -1.98 -12.99 3.54
CA PHE A 245 -0.74 -12.51 2.94
C PHE A 245 -0.06 -13.55 2.06
#